data_209edc5ad07381db5cabcd979693d4f7
#
_entry.id   209edc5ad07381db5cabcd979693d4f7
#
_cell.length_a   1.000
_cell.length_b   1.000
_cell.length_c   1.000
_cell.angle_alpha   90.00
_cell.angle_beta   90.00
_cell.angle_gamma   90.00
#
_symmetry.space_group_name_H-M   'P 1'
#
loop_
_entity.id
_entity.type
_entity.pdbx_description
1 polymer ?
#
loop_
_entity_poly.entity_id
_entity_poly.type
_entity_poly.pdbx_seq_one_letter_code
_entity_poly.pdbx_strand_id
1 'polypeptide(L)'
;MKTKDFFERAYVINLPSRTDRRRAMERELRRAGLPPAPGRVEFFPAIRPDDPGPFPSIGVRGCYESHVGVLRQAREQGWRNVLIMEDDLTIADRYRDAEDRLMAQLASLDWDFVYFGHTLELPPTDGAPVLQPFPGPIVTAHFYGINARVLGPLLEALDLMRTRPPGHPDGGPMHIDAAYTTFRAQNPEVVTLVANPNLGWQRSSRSDIHASRWFDHTPGFRELVNWLRAGRSKLRGH
;
A
#
# COMPACT_ATOMS: atom_id res chain seq x y z
N MET A 1 20.35 4.27 -9.57
CA MET A 1 20.21 3.29 -8.46
C MET A 1 18.94 2.48 -8.69
N LYS A 2 19.00 1.17 -8.63
CA LYS A 2 17.85 0.31 -8.91
C LYS A 2 16.97 0.11 -7.68
N THR A 3 15.69 -0.20 -7.88
CA THR A 3 14.71 -0.44 -6.80
C THR A 3 15.21 -1.49 -5.79
N LYS A 4 15.76 -2.59 -6.28
CA LYS A 4 16.34 -3.66 -5.45
C LYS A 4 17.56 -3.24 -4.63
N ASP A 5 18.20 -2.13 -4.99
CA ASP A 5 19.36 -1.58 -4.29
C ASP A 5 18.97 -0.44 -3.35
N PHE A 6 17.82 0.21 -3.61
CA PHE A 6 17.23 1.25 -2.76
C PHE A 6 16.44 0.66 -1.60
N PHE A 7 15.49 -0.25 -1.90
CA PHE A 7 14.73 -0.95 -0.86
C PHE A 7 15.54 -2.10 -0.29
N GLU A 8 15.68 -2.14 1.04
CA GLU A 8 16.41 -3.22 1.71
C GLU A 8 15.73 -4.58 1.51
N ARG A 9 14.40 -4.57 1.39
CA ARG A 9 13.58 -5.74 1.03
C ARG A 9 12.41 -5.31 0.15
N ALA A 10 12.05 -6.21 -0.74
CA ALA A 10 10.82 -6.15 -1.49
C ALA A 10 10.04 -7.46 -1.27
N TYR A 11 8.80 -7.36 -0.85
CA TYR A 11 7.93 -8.51 -0.62
C TYR A 11 6.75 -8.51 -1.55
N VAL A 12 6.44 -9.70 -2.09
CA VAL A 12 5.15 -9.99 -2.71
C VAL A 12 4.32 -10.82 -1.75
N ILE A 13 3.22 -10.28 -1.28
CA ILE A 13 2.26 -11.01 -0.45
C ILE A 13 1.50 -11.99 -1.33
N ASN A 14 1.62 -13.30 -1.05
CA ASN A 14 1.00 -14.35 -1.85
C ASN A 14 0.54 -15.49 -0.95
N LEU A 15 -0.70 -15.94 -1.13
CA LEU A 15 -1.18 -17.16 -0.48
C LEU A 15 -0.40 -18.37 -1.01
N PRO A 16 0.21 -19.22 -0.15
CA PRO A 16 0.99 -20.37 -0.59
C PRO A 16 0.23 -21.32 -1.52
N SER A 17 -1.09 -21.43 -1.37
CA SER A 17 -1.97 -22.23 -2.23
C SER A 17 -2.16 -21.63 -3.64
N ARG A 18 -1.92 -20.33 -3.83
CA ARG A 18 -2.09 -19.63 -5.10
C ARG A 18 -0.80 -19.67 -5.93
N THR A 19 -0.37 -20.87 -6.27
CA THR A 19 0.83 -21.11 -7.11
C THR A 19 0.69 -20.53 -8.52
N ASP A 20 -0.54 -20.42 -9.02
CA ASP A 20 -0.90 -19.76 -10.27
C ASP A 20 -0.52 -18.26 -10.26
N ARG A 21 -0.93 -17.54 -9.23
CA ARG A 21 -0.61 -16.13 -9.03
C ARG A 21 0.88 -15.91 -8.78
N ARG A 22 1.50 -16.78 -7.97
CA ARG A 22 2.94 -16.75 -7.74
C ARG A 22 3.72 -16.81 -9.04
N ARG A 23 3.45 -17.80 -9.91
CA ARG A 23 4.11 -17.93 -11.22
C ARG A 23 3.86 -16.72 -12.13
N ALA A 24 2.63 -16.18 -12.11
CA ALA A 24 2.31 -14.97 -12.88
C ALA A 24 3.11 -13.77 -12.37
N MET A 25 3.21 -13.60 -11.05
CA MET A 25 3.97 -12.50 -10.45
C MET A 25 5.49 -12.65 -10.64
N GLU A 26 6.03 -13.86 -10.62
CA GLU A 26 7.44 -14.10 -10.94
C GLU A 26 7.80 -13.64 -12.36
N ARG A 27 6.92 -13.87 -13.34
CA ARG A 27 7.12 -13.36 -14.71
C ARG A 27 7.04 -11.83 -14.76
N GLU A 28 6.07 -11.25 -14.05
CA GLU A 28 5.86 -9.81 -13.94
C GLU A 28 7.09 -9.11 -13.34
N LEU A 29 7.60 -9.63 -12.23
CA LEU A 29 8.80 -9.12 -11.58
C LEU A 29 10.03 -9.17 -12.49
N ARG A 30 10.24 -10.28 -13.22
CA ARG A 30 11.34 -10.39 -14.19
C ARG A 30 11.23 -9.35 -15.30
N ARG A 31 10.01 -9.14 -15.82
CA ARG A 31 9.73 -8.12 -16.84
C ARG A 31 10.03 -6.72 -16.32
N ALA A 32 9.66 -6.44 -15.07
CA ALA A 32 9.88 -5.14 -14.42
C ALA A 32 11.33 -4.91 -13.94
N GLY A 33 12.25 -5.87 -14.09
CA GLY A 33 13.63 -5.75 -13.63
C GLY A 33 13.84 -6.04 -12.14
N LEU A 34 12.85 -6.65 -11.48
CA LEU A 34 12.83 -7.02 -10.06
C LEU A 34 12.80 -8.55 -9.88
N PRO A 35 13.69 -9.33 -10.50
CA PRO A 35 13.61 -10.78 -10.41
C PRO A 35 13.64 -11.26 -8.94
N PRO A 36 12.85 -12.27 -8.58
CA PRO A 36 12.92 -12.88 -7.25
C PRO A 36 14.36 -13.27 -6.91
N ALA A 37 14.82 -12.88 -5.75
CA ALA A 37 16.16 -13.13 -5.25
C ALA A 37 16.14 -13.21 -3.71
N PRO A 38 16.75 -14.26 -3.11
CA PRO A 38 16.82 -14.39 -1.66
C PRO A 38 17.45 -13.15 -1.01
N GLY A 39 16.83 -12.68 0.06
CA GLY A 39 17.27 -11.51 0.79
C GLY A 39 17.10 -10.17 0.05
N ARG A 40 16.36 -10.12 -1.08
CA ARG A 40 16.11 -8.89 -1.85
C ARG A 40 14.67 -8.76 -2.30
N VAL A 41 14.18 -9.69 -3.13
CA VAL A 41 12.81 -9.72 -3.64
C VAL A 41 12.25 -11.11 -3.36
N GLU A 42 11.33 -11.20 -2.40
CA GLU A 42 10.85 -12.47 -1.88
C GLU A 42 9.33 -12.51 -1.84
N PHE A 43 8.78 -13.72 -1.73
CA PHE A 43 7.36 -13.92 -1.50
C PHE A 43 7.13 -14.08 0.00
N PHE A 44 6.29 -13.19 0.55
CA PHE A 44 5.79 -13.29 1.91
C PHE A 44 4.57 -14.23 1.92
N PRO A 45 4.56 -15.30 2.74
CA PRO A 45 3.41 -16.18 2.82
C PRO A 45 2.23 -15.45 3.46
N ALA A 46 1.21 -15.16 2.65
CA ALA A 46 0.03 -14.47 3.12
C ALA A 46 -0.70 -15.27 4.20
N ILE A 47 -1.20 -14.56 5.19
CA ILE A 47 -1.94 -15.14 6.32
C ILE A 47 -3.38 -15.44 5.87
N ARG A 48 -3.85 -16.64 6.17
CA ARG A 48 -5.23 -17.05 5.99
C ARG A 48 -5.84 -17.42 7.34
N PRO A 49 -6.57 -16.51 7.99
CA PRO A 49 -7.27 -16.81 9.23
C PRO A 49 -8.39 -17.84 9.02
N ASP A 50 -8.78 -18.55 10.07
CA ASP A 50 -9.88 -19.51 10.03
C ASP A 50 -11.26 -18.82 10.10
N ASP A 51 -11.31 -17.61 10.66
CA ASP A 51 -12.52 -16.80 10.81
C ASP A 51 -12.26 -15.33 10.52
N PRO A 52 -13.30 -14.51 10.24
CA PRO A 52 -13.13 -13.08 10.00
C PRO A 52 -12.84 -12.28 11.28
N GLY A 53 -13.14 -12.81 12.48
CA GLY A 53 -13.15 -12.03 13.70
C GLY A 53 -14.03 -10.77 13.54
N PRO A 54 -13.59 -9.61 14.01
CA PRO A 54 -14.33 -8.36 13.86
C PRO A 54 -14.17 -7.69 12.49
N PHE A 55 -13.43 -8.30 11.55
CA PHE A 55 -13.25 -7.76 10.19
C PHE A 55 -14.44 -8.10 9.28
N PRO A 56 -14.65 -7.32 8.19
CA PRO A 56 -15.74 -7.54 7.24
C PRO A 56 -15.78 -8.94 6.60
N SER A 57 -14.60 -9.56 6.42
CA SER A 57 -14.48 -10.92 5.88
C SER A 57 -13.13 -11.56 6.24
N ILE A 58 -13.02 -12.89 6.06
CA ILE A 58 -11.77 -13.64 6.22
C ILE A 58 -10.67 -13.07 5.29
N GLY A 59 -11.02 -12.71 4.05
CA GLY A 59 -10.08 -12.14 3.09
C GLY A 59 -9.56 -10.77 3.52
N VAL A 60 -10.44 -9.91 4.07
CA VAL A 60 -10.03 -8.60 4.60
C VAL A 60 -9.09 -8.76 5.78
N ARG A 61 -9.42 -9.64 6.73
CA ARG A 61 -8.55 -9.95 7.87
C ARG A 61 -7.21 -10.51 7.41
N GLY A 62 -7.20 -11.49 6.50
CA GLY A 62 -5.98 -12.10 5.98
C GLY A 62 -5.08 -11.10 5.25
N CYS A 63 -5.65 -10.22 4.43
CA CYS A 63 -4.93 -9.13 3.79
C CYS A 63 -4.31 -8.19 4.84
N TYR A 64 -5.09 -7.71 5.79
CA TYR A 64 -4.64 -6.84 6.89
C TYR A 64 -3.48 -7.47 7.66
N GLU A 65 -3.65 -8.69 8.16
CA GLU A 65 -2.65 -9.39 8.96
C GLU A 65 -1.36 -9.67 8.15
N SER A 66 -1.48 -9.93 6.84
CA SER A 66 -0.34 -10.16 5.96
C SER A 66 0.51 -8.90 5.79
N HIS A 67 -0.10 -7.75 5.53
CA HIS A 67 0.59 -6.47 5.43
C HIS A 67 1.25 -6.10 6.78
N VAL A 68 0.52 -6.23 7.89
CA VAL A 68 1.07 -6.01 9.23
C VAL A 68 2.24 -6.97 9.51
N GLY A 69 2.16 -8.22 9.06
CA GLY A 69 3.24 -9.19 9.18
C GLY A 69 4.54 -8.74 8.50
N VAL A 70 4.44 -8.23 7.25
CA VAL A 70 5.60 -7.65 6.54
C VAL A 70 6.18 -6.45 7.29
N LEU A 71 5.32 -5.54 7.78
CA LEU A 71 5.77 -4.35 8.51
C LEU A 71 6.46 -4.71 9.85
N ARG A 72 5.94 -5.71 10.57
CA ARG A 72 6.58 -6.22 11.80
C ARG A 72 7.94 -6.80 11.50
N GLN A 73 8.05 -7.64 10.47
CA GLN A 73 9.33 -8.19 10.06
C GLN A 73 10.32 -7.09 9.68
N ALA A 74 9.88 -6.05 8.95
CA ALA A 74 10.72 -4.91 8.62
C ALA A 74 11.25 -4.19 9.87
N ARG A 75 10.40 -3.97 10.87
CA ARG A 75 10.78 -3.35 12.15
C ARG A 75 11.75 -4.23 12.95
N GLU A 76 11.45 -5.51 13.09
CA GLU A 76 12.25 -6.46 13.85
C GLU A 76 13.66 -6.65 13.27
N GLN A 77 13.78 -6.62 11.94
CA GLN A 77 15.05 -6.72 11.23
C GLN A 77 15.81 -5.39 11.11
N GLY A 78 15.19 -4.28 11.53
CA GLY A 78 15.78 -2.95 11.47
C GLY A 78 16.00 -2.42 10.04
N TRP A 79 15.19 -2.85 9.07
CA TRP A 79 15.32 -2.36 7.70
C TRP A 79 14.90 -0.90 7.58
N ARG A 80 15.69 -0.13 6.83
CA ARG A 80 15.43 1.30 6.62
C ARG A 80 14.19 1.57 5.79
N ASN A 81 13.82 0.63 4.93
CA ASN A 81 12.63 0.72 4.10
C ASN A 81 12.25 -0.66 3.54
N VAL A 82 11.00 -0.81 3.15
CA VAL A 82 10.47 -2.04 2.55
C VAL A 82 9.52 -1.68 1.40
N LEU A 83 9.62 -2.43 0.30
CA LEU A 83 8.68 -2.39 -0.82
C LEU A 83 7.69 -3.54 -0.67
N ILE A 84 6.40 -3.25 -0.81
CA ILE A 84 5.33 -4.24 -0.64
C ILE A 84 4.48 -4.28 -1.90
N MET A 85 4.23 -5.48 -2.37
CA MET A 85 3.45 -5.78 -3.58
C MET A 85 2.43 -6.87 -3.31
N GLU A 86 1.28 -6.84 -4.00
CA GLU A 86 0.30 -7.93 -4.02
C GLU A 86 0.53 -8.84 -5.25
N ASP A 87 0.10 -10.09 -5.15
CA ASP A 87 0.38 -11.13 -6.17
C ASP A 87 -0.44 -11.00 -7.47
N ASP A 88 -1.35 -10.04 -7.52
CA ASP A 88 -2.12 -9.67 -8.71
C ASP A 88 -1.70 -8.32 -9.32
N LEU A 89 -0.57 -7.79 -8.91
CA LEU A 89 -0.01 -6.58 -9.46
C LEU A 89 0.40 -6.77 -10.93
N THR A 90 0.06 -5.77 -11.76
CA THR A 90 0.68 -5.52 -13.06
C THR A 90 1.49 -4.24 -12.97
N ILE A 91 2.77 -4.29 -13.36
CA ILE A 91 3.68 -3.15 -13.34
C ILE A 91 3.74 -2.53 -14.74
N ALA A 92 3.62 -1.21 -14.84
CA ALA A 92 3.73 -0.51 -16.12
C ALA A 92 5.13 -0.69 -16.74
N ASP A 93 5.22 -0.85 -18.06
CA ASP A 93 6.52 -0.98 -18.75
C ASP A 93 7.42 0.23 -18.47
N ARG A 94 6.84 1.43 -18.46
CA ARG A 94 7.52 2.68 -18.14
C ARG A 94 8.17 2.71 -16.74
N TYR A 95 7.78 1.83 -15.81
CA TYR A 95 8.42 1.74 -14.49
C TYR A 95 9.90 1.41 -14.60
N ARG A 96 10.24 0.41 -15.43
CA ARG A 96 11.63 -0.01 -15.65
C ARG A 96 12.49 1.11 -16.24
N ASP A 97 11.93 1.89 -17.15
CA ASP A 97 12.64 3.00 -17.80
C ASP A 97 12.82 4.20 -16.85
N ALA A 98 11.87 4.39 -15.94
CA ALA A 98 11.89 5.48 -14.95
C ALA A 98 12.57 5.11 -13.63
N GLU A 99 12.92 3.85 -13.41
CA GLU A 99 13.37 3.31 -12.12
C GLU A 99 14.49 4.12 -11.48
N ASP A 100 15.56 4.38 -12.23
CA ASP A 100 16.74 5.12 -11.72
C ASP A 100 16.36 6.54 -11.25
N ARG A 101 15.47 7.20 -12.00
CA ARG A 101 14.96 8.53 -11.66
C ARG A 101 14.08 8.51 -10.43
N LEU A 102 13.14 7.54 -10.32
CA LEU A 102 12.26 7.41 -9.17
C LEU A 102 13.05 7.12 -7.89
N MET A 103 14.04 6.25 -7.94
CA MET A 103 14.90 5.95 -6.80
C MET A 103 15.79 7.14 -6.42
N ALA A 104 16.27 7.92 -7.39
CA ALA A 104 16.99 9.17 -7.12
C ALA A 104 16.10 10.21 -6.44
N GLN A 105 14.84 10.33 -6.85
CA GLN A 105 13.86 11.19 -6.18
C GLN A 105 13.61 10.75 -4.74
N LEU A 106 13.38 9.45 -4.49
CA LEU A 106 13.20 8.92 -3.13
C LEU A 106 14.43 9.15 -2.24
N ALA A 107 15.62 9.08 -2.80
CA ALA A 107 16.84 9.33 -2.06
C ALA A 107 17.02 10.82 -1.66
N SER A 108 16.37 11.73 -2.38
CA SER A 108 16.50 13.19 -2.17
C SER A 108 15.31 13.84 -1.48
N LEU A 109 14.18 13.13 -1.37
CA LEU A 109 12.95 13.62 -0.77
C LEU A 109 12.71 12.99 0.62
N ASP A 110 12.06 13.75 1.48
CA ASP A 110 11.44 13.18 2.68
C ASP A 110 10.20 12.39 2.29
N TRP A 111 10.08 11.18 2.83
CA TRP A 111 8.90 10.34 2.63
C TRP A 111 8.73 9.30 3.74
N ASP A 112 7.47 8.93 3.99
CA ASP A 112 7.07 7.85 4.87
C ASP A 112 6.39 6.74 4.09
N PHE A 113 5.51 7.14 3.16
CA PHE A 113 4.85 6.27 2.21
C PHE A 113 5.18 6.70 0.80
N VAL A 114 5.41 5.75 -0.08
CA VAL A 114 5.43 5.98 -1.53
C VAL A 114 4.53 4.97 -2.22
N TYR A 115 3.59 5.44 -3.03
CA TYR A 115 2.72 4.57 -3.84
C TYR A 115 3.15 4.66 -5.30
N PHE A 116 3.63 3.54 -5.83
CA PHE A 116 3.89 3.38 -7.26
C PHE A 116 2.63 2.96 -8.01
N GLY A 117 1.75 2.17 -7.37
CA GLY A 117 0.45 1.74 -7.87
C GLY A 117 -0.71 2.34 -7.07
N HIS A 118 -1.68 2.96 -7.78
CA HIS A 118 -2.86 3.58 -7.18
C HIS A 118 -4.00 3.73 -8.19
N THR A 119 -5.18 4.17 -7.72
CA THR A 119 -6.36 4.45 -8.55
C THR A 119 -6.72 5.94 -8.59
N LEU A 120 -5.76 6.81 -8.24
CA LEU A 120 -5.99 8.26 -8.22
C LEU A 120 -6.07 8.81 -9.63
N GLU A 121 -7.02 9.72 -9.84
CA GLU A 121 -7.05 10.59 -11.01
C GLU A 121 -6.18 11.82 -10.74
N LEU A 122 -4.99 11.84 -11.30
CA LEU A 122 -4.04 12.93 -11.15
C LEU A 122 -3.97 13.73 -12.46
N PRO A 123 -3.68 15.03 -12.40
CA PRO A 123 -3.40 15.80 -13.61
C PRO A 123 -2.30 15.13 -14.43
N PRO A 124 -2.44 15.04 -15.76
CA PRO A 124 -1.42 14.46 -16.61
C PRO A 124 -0.09 15.21 -16.46
N THR A 125 1.01 14.45 -16.55
CA THR A 125 2.36 15.02 -16.58
C THR A 125 2.92 14.93 -18.00
N ASP A 126 3.58 15.98 -18.43
CA ASP A 126 4.29 16.00 -19.72
C ASP A 126 5.67 15.34 -19.52
N GLY A 127 5.76 14.03 -19.71
CA GLY A 127 7.05 13.35 -19.69
C GLY A 127 7.18 12.09 -18.83
N ALA A 128 8.40 11.86 -18.31
CA ALA A 128 8.71 10.67 -17.53
C ALA A 128 8.03 10.70 -16.15
N PRO A 129 7.72 9.52 -15.57
CA PRO A 129 7.11 9.39 -14.25
C PRO A 129 7.88 10.17 -13.17
N VAL A 130 7.14 10.82 -12.29
CA VAL A 130 7.65 11.57 -11.14
C VAL A 130 6.93 11.15 -9.87
N LEU A 131 7.57 11.36 -8.72
CA LEU A 131 6.94 11.24 -7.41
C LEU A 131 6.52 12.62 -6.94
N GLN A 132 5.26 12.74 -6.50
CA GLN A 132 4.71 13.99 -6.01
C GLN A 132 4.00 13.79 -4.66
N PRO A 133 4.00 14.79 -3.76
CA PRO A 133 3.27 14.72 -2.51
C PRO A 133 1.75 14.55 -2.73
N PHE A 134 1.13 13.70 -1.92
CA PHE A 134 -0.30 13.47 -1.95
C PHE A 134 -0.87 13.25 -0.54
N PRO A 135 -1.52 14.25 0.06
CA PRO A 135 -2.07 14.15 1.41
C PRO A 135 -3.46 13.52 1.47
N GLY A 136 -4.08 13.26 0.30
CA GLY A 136 -5.45 12.73 0.23
C GLY A 136 -5.56 11.24 0.53
N PRO A 137 -6.80 10.70 0.57
CA PRO A 137 -7.04 9.28 0.77
C PRO A 137 -6.53 8.45 -0.40
N ILE A 138 -5.96 7.28 -0.12
CA ILE A 138 -5.52 6.29 -1.10
C ILE A 138 -6.17 4.96 -0.73
N VAL A 139 -6.93 4.40 -1.66
CA VAL A 139 -7.76 3.21 -1.46
C VAL A 139 -7.18 1.98 -2.18
N THR A 140 -5.87 1.83 -2.09
CA THR A 140 -5.12 0.71 -2.66
C THR A 140 -3.85 0.46 -1.85
N ALA A 141 -3.42 -0.81 -1.77
CA ALA A 141 -2.18 -1.20 -1.10
C ALA A 141 -1.43 -2.28 -1.90
N HIS A 142 -1.50 -2.24 -3.24
CA HIS A 142 -0.96 -3.31 -4.09
C HIS A 142 0.47 -3.07 -4.59
N PHE A 143 1.00 -1.82 -4.53
CA PHE A 143 2.38 -1.50 -4.93
C PHE A 143 2.85 -0.22 -4.26
N TYR A 144 3.49 -0.36 -3.10
CA TYR A 144 3.90 0.78 -2.28
C TYR A 144 5.16 0.47 -1.46
N GLY A 145 5.84 1.52 -1.01
CA GLY A 145 6.98 1.44 -0.09
C GLY A 145 6.71 2.15 1.22
N ILE A 146 7.33 1.66 2.30
CA ILE A 146 7.29 2.23 3.66
C ILE A 146 8.71 2.53 4.12
N ASN A 147 8.89 3.71 4.72
CA ASN A 147 10.14 4.11 5.37
C ASN A 147 10.11 3.67 6.86
N ALA A 148 11.26 3.26 7.39
CA ALA A 148 11.39 2.79 8.78
C ALA A 148 10.94 3.82 9.82
N ARG A 149 11.10 5.11 9.55
CA ARG A 149 10.75 6.18 10.49
C ARG A 149 9.29 6.18 10.90
N VAL A 150 8.39 5.65 10.05
CA VAL A 150 6.96 5.57 10.32
C VAL A 150 6.52 4.20 10.83
N LEU A 151 7.37 3.16 10.79
CA LEU A 151 6.98 1.77 11.14
C LEU A 151 6.49 1.63 12.60
N GLY A 152 7.14 2.30 13.55
CA GLY A 152 6.74 2.25 14.96
C GLY A 152 5.31 2.75 15.16
N PRO A 153 5.03 4.05 14.95
CA PRO A 153 3.71 4.62 15.14
C PRO A 153 2.64 3.99 14.22
N LEU A 154 2.99 3.59 12.99
CA LEU A 154 2.07 2.89 12.10
C LEU A 154 1.63 1.55 12.66
N LEU A 155 2.56 0.71 13.12
CA LEU A 155 2.24 -0.60 13.69
C LEU A 155 1.41 -0.48 14.97
N GLU A 156 1.70 0.49 15.83
CA GLU A 156 0.89 0.78 17.02
C GLU A 156 -0.55 1.15 16.65
N ALA A 157 -0.73 2.03 15.67
CA ALA A 157 -2.05 2.41 15.18
C ALA A 157 -2.81 1.22 14.58
N LEU A 158 -2.14 0.39 13.76
CA LEU A 158 -2.74 -0.80 13.17
C LEU A 158 -3.12 -1.84 14.24
N ASP A 159 -2.30 -2.03 15.27
CA ASP A 159 -2.61 -2.92 16.38
C ASP A 159 -3.81 -2.43 17.20
N LEU A 160 -3.92 -1.13 17.43
CA LEU A 160 -5.10 -0.53 18.07
C LEU A 160 -6.37 -0.70 17.20
N MET A 161 -6.28 -0.41 15.89
CA MET A 161 -7.44 -0.52 14.97
C MET A 161 -8.02 -1.93 14.95
N ARG A 162 -7.18 -2.97 14.93
CA ARG A 162 -7.67 -4.37 14.90
C ARG A 162 -8.35 -4.82 16.20
N THR A 163 -8.11 -4.15 17.33
CA THR A 163 -8.68 -4.48 18.65
C THR A 163 -9.90 -3.64 19.01
N ARG A 164 -10.12 -2.52 18.34
CA ARG A 164 -11.27 -1.65 18.55
C ARG A 164 -12.56 -2.26 17.99
N PRO A 165 -13.74 -1.83 18.43
CA PRO A 165 -15.00 -2.22 17.81
C PRO A 165 -15.06 -1.80 16.32
N PRO A 166 -15.74 -2.59 15.46
CA PRO A 166 -16.03 -2.16 14.09
C PRO A 166 -16.74 -0.81 14.06
N GLY A 167 -16.30 0.10 13.15
CA GLY A 167 -16.87 1.45 13.05
C GLY A 167 -16.38 2.44 14.11
N HIS A 168 -15.35 2.10 14.89
CA HIS A 168 -14.77 3.04 15.85
C HIS A 168 -14.31 4.32 15.14
N PRO A 169 -14.58 5.55 15.69
CA PRO A 169 -14.26 6.83 15.04
C PRO A 169 -12.77 7.02 14.72
N ASP A 170 -11.88 6.48 15.57
CA ASP A 170 -10.43 6.53 15.33
C ASP A 170 -9.90 5.32 14.55
N GLY A 171 -10.78 4.60 13.84
CA GLY A 171 -10.45 3.40 13.09
C GLY A 171 -10.63 2.12 13.91
N GLY A 172 -11.37 1.17 13.34
CA GLY A 172 -11.57 -0.20 13.82
C GLY A 172 -11.10 -1.21 12.77
N PRO A 173 -11.48 -2.50 12.89
CA PRO A 173 -11.18 -3.52 11.90
C PRO A 173 -11.74 -3.15 10.53
N MET A 174 -10.84 -2.96 9.56
CA MET A 174 -11.16 -2.49 8.20
C MET A 174 -10.15 -3.03 7.18
N HIS A 175 -10.32 -2.67 5.92
CA HIS A 175 -9.32 -2.92 4.88
C HIS A 175 -8.01 -2.19 5.19
N ILE A 176 -6.86 -2.78 4.81
CA ILE A 176 -5.55 -2.23 5.15
C ILE A 176 -5.29 -0.85 4.52
N ASP A 177 -5.75 -0.61 3.30
CA ASP A 177 -5.65 0.67 2.62
C ASP A 177 -6.48 1.77 3.31
N ALA A 178 -7.66 1.42 3.83
CA ALA A 178 -8.47 2.31 4.67
C ALA A 178 -7.75 2.61 6.01
N ALA A 179 -7.12 1.60 6.62
CA ALA A 179 -6.35 1.78 7.84
C ALA A 179 -5.15 2.71 7.64
N TYR A 180 -4.41 2.55 6.53
CA TYR A 180 -3.33 3.47 6.15
C TYR A 180 -3.84 4.89 5.90
N THR A 181 -4.98 5.02 5.22
CA THR A 181 -5.60 6.32 4.98
C THR A 181 -6.03 6.98 6.30
N THR A 182 -6.60 6.21 7.24
CA THR A 182 -6.98 6.69 8.58
C THR A 182 -5.75 7.14 9.36
N PHE A 183 -4.70 6.32 9.41
CA PHE A 183 -3.44 6.66 10.06
C PHE A 183 -2.86 7.97 9.52
N ARG A 184 -2.77 8.12 8.20
CA ARG A 184 -2.23 9.32 7.55
C ARG A 184 -3.09 10.56 7.80
N ALA A 185 -4.41 10.40 7.88
CA ALA A 185 -5.32 11.50 8.21
C ALA A 185 -5.18 11.99 9.66
N GLN A 186 -4.84 11.08 10.58
CA GLN A 186 -4.60 11.39 11.99
C GLN A 186 -3.18 11.93 12.28
N ASN A 187 -2.24 11.73 11.33
CA ASN A 187 -0.84 12.14 11.44
C ASN A 187 -0.44 12.97 10.21
N PRO A 188 -0.80 14.27 10.17
CA PRO A 188 -0.60 15.13 9.01
C PRO A 188 0.88 15.39 8.65
N GLU A 189 1.79 15.13 9.57
CA GLU A 189 3.24 15.18 9.35
C GLU A 189 3.77 14.01 8.51
N VAL A 190 3.00 12.94 8.35
CA VAL A 190 3.37 11.76 7.54
C VAL A 190 3.39 12.12 6.06
N VAL A 191 4.58 12.11 5.49
CA VAL A 191 4.82 12.45 4.09
C VAL A 191 4.50 11.27 3.18
N THR A 192 3.52 11.46 2.31
CA THR A 192 3.16 10.47 1.29
C THR A 192 3.47 10.98 -0.10
N LEU A 193 4.16 10.16 -0.87
CA LEU A 193 4.42 10.38 -2.29
C LEU A 193 3.61 9.41 -3.14
N VAL A 194 3.19 9.86 -4.32
CA VAL A 194 2.54 9.02 -5.33
C VAL A 194 3.24 9.18 -6.68
N ALA A 195 3.33 8.10 -7.43
CA ALA A 195 3.86 8.16 -8.79
C ALA A 195 2.83 8.79 -9.74
N ASN A 196 3.26 9.70 -10.58
CA ASN A 196 2.43 10.27 -11.64
C ASN A 196 3.20 10.20 -12.98
N PRO A 197 2.67 9.48 -13.97
CA PRO A 197 1.45 8.68 -13.94
C PRO A 197 1.57 7.41 -13.08
N ASN A 198 0.42 6.77 -12.79
CA ASN A 198 0.34 5.49 -12.12
C ASN A 198 1.23 4.43 -12.80
N LEU A 199 1.95 3.66 -11.98
CA LEU A 199 2.94 2.67 -12.43
C LEU A 199 2.55 1.22 -12.12
N GLY A 200 1.38 1.00 -11.53
CA GLY A 200 0.90 -0.34 -11.25
C GLY A 200 -0.60 -0.39 -10.97
N TRP A 201 -1.22 -1.50 -11.31
CA TRP A 201 -2.63 -1.77 -11.08
C TRP A 201 -2.88 -3.25 -10.81
N GLN A 202 -3.97 -3.54 -10.12
CA GLN A 202 -4.37 -4.92 -9.85
C GLN A 202 -5.00 -5.55 -11.10
N ARG A 203 -4.58 -6.78 -11.41
CA ARG A 203 -5.22 -7.59 -12.46
C ARG A 203 -6.61 -7.99 -12.00
N SER A 204 -7.60 -7.88 -12.89
CA SER A 204 -8.92 -8.44 -12.68
C SER A 204 -8.86 -9.98 -12.75
N SER A 205 -8.43 -10.63 -11.69
CA SER A 205 -8.57 -12.09 -11.52
C SER A 205 -9.74 -12.36 -10.58
N ARG A 206 -10.31 -13.59 -10.60
CA ARG A 206 -11.24 -14.00 -9.54
C ARG A 206 -10.52 -13.84 -8.20
N SER A 207 -10.86 -12.77 -7.49
CA SER A 207 -10.35 -12.51 -6.17
C SER A 207 -10.99 -13.50 -5.20
N ASP A 208 -10.23 -14.10 -4.29
CA ASP A 208 -10.76 -14.84 -3.15
C ASP A 208 -11.41 -13.89 -2.13
N ILE A 209 -11.18 -12.59 -2.28
CA ILE A 209 -11.92 -11.51 -1.67
C ILE A 209 -12.99 -11.12 -2.70
N HIS A 210 -14.26 -11.47 -2.45
CA HIS A 210 -15.35 -11.07 -3.32
C HIS A 210 -15.27 -9.56 -3.58
N ALA A 211 -15.00 -9.19 -4.84
CA ALA A 211 -15.05 -7.83 -5.32
C ALA A 211 -16.52 -7.38 -5.48
N SER A 212 -17.26 -7.34 -4.38
CA SER A 212 -18.42 -6.46 -4.28
C SER A 212 -17.85 -5.05 -4.11
N ARG A 213 -18.39 -4.10 -4.84
CA ARG A 213 -18.07 -2.66 -4.76
C ARG A 213 -18.28 -2.16 -3.32
N TRP A 214 -17.31 -2.45 -2.45
CA TRP A 214 -17.40 -2.15 -1.00
C TRP A 214 -17.40 -0.65 -0.70
N PHE A 215 -16.94 0.16 -1.65
CA PHE A 215 -17.03 1.63 -1.57
C PHE A 215 -18.46 2.15 -1.34
N ASP A 216 -19.48 1.38 -1.76
CA ASP A 216 -20.87 1.80 -1.65
C ASP A 216 -21.50 1.45 -0.30
N HIS A 217 -20.86 0.63 0.57
CA HIS A 217 -21.49 0.03 1.74
C HIS A 217 -20.81 0.27 3.10
N THR A 218 -19.73 1.08 3.18
CA THR A 218 -19.13 1.48 4.46
C THR A 218 -19.58 2.89 4.86
N PRO A 219 -20.55 3.04 5.79
CA PRO A 219 -21.09 4.35 6.19
C PRO A 219 -20.02 5.32 6.69
N GLY A 220 -19.02 4.85 7.42
CA GLY A 220 -17.97 5.71 8.01
C GLY A 220 -16.94 6.22 7.01
N PHE A 221 -16.70 5.54 5.88
CA PHE A 221 -15.70 5.98 4.90
C PHE A 221 -16.20 7.15 4.05
N ARG A 222 -17.51 7.18 3.71
CA ARG A 222 -18.13 8.35 3.05
C ARG A 222 -18.09 9.57 3.96
N GLU A 223 -18.26 9.40 5.27
CA GLU A 223 -18.17 10.50 6.25
C GLU A 223 -16.74 10.99 6.41
N LEU A 224 -15.73 10.12 6.45
CA LEU A 224 -14.31 10.50 6.47
C LEU A 224 -13.92 11.30 5.22
N VAL A 225 -14.30 10.83 4.02
CA VAL A 225 -14.04 11.54 2.76
C VAL A 225 -14.80 12.88 2.72
N ASN A 226 -16.03 12.93 3.20
CA ASN A 226 -16.82 14.16 3.27
C ASN A 226 -16.29 15.14 4.32
N TRP A 227 -15.83 14.66 5.47
CA TRP A 227 -15.18 15.46 6.50
C TRP A 227 -13.85 16.08 6.00
N LEU A 228 -13.04 15.31 5.29
CA LEU A 228 -11.80 15.79 4.64
C LEU A 228 -12.09 16.82 3.54
N ARG A 229 -13.22 16.71 2.83
CA ARG A 229 -13.69 17.72 1.86
C ARG A 229 -14.21 18.98 2.53
N ALA A 230 -14.93 18.84 3.65
CA ALA A 230 -15.47 19.97 4.41
C ALA A 230 -14.37 20.79 5.13
N GLY A 231 -13.31 20.14 5.62
CA GLY A 231 -12.15 20.81 6.20
C GLY A 231 -11.40 21.71 5.20
N ARG A 232 -11.37 21.33 3.91
CA ARG A 232 -10.76 22.14 2.84
C ARG A 232 -11.53 23.40 2.48
N SER A 233 -12.86 23.42 2.64
CA SER A 233 -13.65 24.61 2.35
C SER A 233 -13.45 25.72 3.38
N LYS A 234 -13.10 25.39 4.63
CA LYS A 234 -12.83 26.38 5.69
C LYS A 234 -11.43 27.03 5.61
N LEU A 235 -10.47 26.41 4.91
CA LEU A 235 -9.12 26.96 4.75
C LEU A 235 -8.95 27.84 3.47
N ARG A 236 -9.99 27.95 2.65
CA ARG A 236 -10.00 28.82 1.43
C ARG A 236 -10.82 30.09 1.59
N GLY A 237 -11.30 30.40 2.79
CA GLY A 237 -12.09 31.59 3.09
C GLY A 237 -11.42 32.48 4.14
N HIS A 238 -10.20 32.95 3.82
CA HIS A 238 -9.62 34.18 4.37
C HIS A 238 -8.55 34.68 3.41
#